data_1cbd50e1a8010bde3ab62ea312aef2ac
#
_entry.id   1cbd50e1a8010bde3ab62ea312aef2ac
#
_cell.length_a   1.000
_cell.length_b   1.000
_cell.length_c   1.000
_cell.angle_alpha   90.00
_cell.angle_beta   90.00
_cell.angle_gamma   90.00
#
_symmetry.space_group_name_H-M   'P 1'
#
loop_
_entity.id
_entity.type
_entity.pdbx_description
1 polymer ?
#
loop_
_entity_poly.entity_id
_entity_poly.type
_entity_poly.pdbx_seq_one_letter_code
_entity_poly.pdbx_strand_id
1 'polypeptide(L)'
;MRKKFVITLWVILFLCISAVSLAFYAIWHGWIGYMPNLYQLENPVNKYASQAVSADGKLLGTWSYSRANRIFVGFDDLSPWLVKALVATEDERFYDHSGIDYRALARAVVKRGLLGQSNAGGGSTITQQLAKQLYSDVAQSTMERALQKPIEWVIAVKLERYYTKEEIITMYLNYFDFLHNAVGIKKA
;
A
#
# COMPACT_ATOMS: atom_id res chain seq x y z
N MET A 1 45.59 0.63 -17.51
CA MET A 1 44.73 1.42 -16.63
C MET A 1 43.24 1.24 -16.91
N ARG A 2 42.74 1.40 -18.14
CA ARG A 2 41.30 1.26 -18.49
C ARG A 2 40.63 -0.06 -18.07
N LYS A 3 41.28 -1.23 -18.29
CA LYS A 3 40.69 -2.55 -17.93
C LYS A 3 40.48 -2.68 -16.41
N LYS A 4 41.44 -2.28 -15.58
CA LYS A 4 41.29 -2.32 -14.11
C LYS A 4 40.16 -1.41 -13.64
N PHE A 5 40.02 -0.21 -14.18
CA PHE A 5 38.95 0.74 -13.88
C PHE A 5 37.57 0.15 -14.21
N VAL A 6 37.40 -0.43 -15.40
CA VAL A 6 36.15 -1.08 -15.82
C VAL A 6 35.79 -2.26 -14.89
N ILE A 7 36.78 -3.11 -14.56
CA ILE A 7 36.56 -4.23 -13.60
C ILE A 7 36.12 -3.69 -12.24
N THR A 8 36.76 -2.65 -11.73
CA THR A 8 36.39 -2.03 -10.45
C THR A 8 34.93 -1.52 -10.47
N LEU A 9 34.50 -0.87 -11.57
CA LEU A 9 33.11 -0.42 -11.72
C LEU A 9 32.12 -1.58 -11.70
N TRP A 10 32.41 -2.68 -12.39
CA TRP A 10 31.58 -3.87 -12.39
C TRP A 10 31.50 -4.54 -11.01
N VAL A 11 32.62 -4.58 -10.29
CA VAL A 11 32.66 -5.11 -8.90
C VAL A 11 31.80 -4.25 -7.99
N ILE A 12 31.93 -2.91 -8.05
CA ILE A 12 31.12 -2.00 -7.25
C ILE A 12 29.63 -2.17 -7.58
N LEU A 13 29.27 -2.22 -8.86
CA LEU A 13 27.88 -2.44 -9.31
C LEU A 13 27.34 -3.75 -8.75
N PHE A 14 28.11 -4.84 -8.86
CA PHE A 14 27.72 -6.17 -8.36
C PHE A 14 27.51 -6.13 -6.83
N LEU A 15 28.41 -5.49 -6.09
CA LEU A 15 28.29 -5.35 -4.64
C LEU A 15 27.04 -4.53 -4.26
N CYS A 16 26.75 -3.45 -4.97
CA CYS A 16 25.57 -2.64 -4.75
C CYS A 16 24.28 -3.45 -5.01
N ILE A 17 24.21 -4.18 -6.13
CA ILE A 17 23.05 -5.03 -6.45
C ILE A 17 22.88 -6.12 -5.39
N SER A 18 23.97 -6.77 -4.98
CA SER A 18 23.95 -7.81 -3.94
C SER A 18 23.47 -7.26 -2.60
N ALA A 19 23.94 -6.08 -2.19
CA ALA A 19 23.52 -5.43 -0.96
C ALA A 19 22.03 -5.08 -0.96
N VAL A 20 21.52 -4.53 -2.06
CA VAL A 20 20.09 -4.23 -2.23
C VAL A 20 19.26 -5.51 -2.20
N SER A 21 19.68 -6.54 -2.91
CA SER A 21 18.99 -7.84 -2.92
C SER A 21 18.94 -8.48 -1.55
N LEU A 22 20.04 -8.41 -0.78
CA LEU A 22 20.10 -8.92 0.58
C LEU A 22 19.20 -8.12 1.52
N ALA A 23 19.12 -6.81 1.37
CA ALA A 23 18.22 -5.96 2.14
C ALA A 23 16.75 -6.34 1.89
N PHE A 24 16.32 -6.51 0.63
CA PHE A 24 14.97 -6.97 0.31
C PHE A 24 14.70 -8.38 0.81
N TYR A 25 15.67 -9.29 0.74
CA TYR A 25 15.57 -10.62 1.32
C TYR A 25 15.35 -10.56 2.84
N ALA A 26 16.12 -9.74 3.54
CA ALA A 26 15.97 -9.55 4.98
C ALA A 26 14.61 -8.94 5.36
N ILE A 27 14.10 -7.97 4.58
CA ILE A 27 12.76 -7.41 4.76
C ILE A 27 11.69 -8.50 4.53
N TRP A 28 11.82 -9.30 3.46
CA TRP A 28 10.87 -10.36 3.12
C TRP A 28 10.71 -11.37 4.26
N HIS A 29 11.81 -11.69 4.96
CA HIS A 29 11.86 -12.60 6.10
C HIS A 29 11.54 -11.92 7.45
N GLY A 30 11.26 -10.61 7.46
CA GLY A 30 10.94 -9.88 8.68
C GLY A 30 12.12 -9.62 9.61
N TRP A 31 13.35 -9.68 9.09
CA TRP A 31 14.55 -9.33 9.87
C TRP A 31 14.75 -7.81 9.97
N ILE A 32 14.20 -7.06 9.04
CA ILE A 32 14.23 -5.60 9.01
C ILE A 32 12.80 -5.08 8.95
N GLY A 33 12.40 -4.35 9.99
CA GLY A 33 11.08 -3.75 10.11
C GLY A 33 9.96 -4.75 10.42
N TYR A 34 8.76 -4.23 10.59
CA TYR A 34 7.57 -5.06 10.83
C TYR A 34 7.13 -5.74 9.52
N MET A 35 6.99 -7.05 9.56
CA MET A 35 6.45 -7.84 8.45
C MET A 35 5.27 -8.67 8.95
N PRO A 36 4.05 -8.42 8.45
CA PRO A 36 2.88 -9.21 8.85
C PRO A 36 3.08 -10.69 8.51
N ASN A 37 2.67 -11.56 9.42
CA ASN A 37 2.66 -12.99 9.17
C ASN A 37 1.49 -13.39 8.25
N LEU A 38 1.45 -14.64 7.81
CA LEU A 38 0.42 -15.13 6.89
C LEU A 38 -1.00 -14.93 7.46
N TYR A 39 -1.21 -15.28 8.73
CA TYR A 39 -2.51 -15.10 9.39
C TYR A 39 -2.96 -13.63 9.41
N GLN A 40 -2.04 -12.69 9.64
CA GLN A 40 -2.34 -11.25 9.62
C GLN A 40 -2.61 -10.72 8.21
N LEU A 41 -1.97 -11.32 7.20
CA LEU A 41 -2.24 -10.99 5.80
C LEU A 41 -3.61 -11.53 5.35
N GLU A 42 -3.96 -12.75 5.74
CA GLU A 42 -5.26 -13.37 5.45
C GLU A 42 -6.41 -12.75 6.24
N ASN A 43 -6.11 -12.21 7.42
CA ASN A 43 -7.07 -11.57 8.30
C ASN A 43 -6.59 -10.17 8.67
N PRO A 44 -6.60 -9.21 7.74
CA PRO A 44 -6.26 -7.83 8.06
C PRO A 44 -7.19 -7.34 9.16
N VAL A 45 -6.62 -6.73 10.19
CA VAL A 45 -7.28 -6.42 11.47
C VAL A 45 -8.63 -5.77 11.23
N ASN A 46 -9.70 -6.54 11.40
CA ASN A 46 -11.08 -6.10 11.23
C ASN A 46 -11.49 -5.20 12.40
N LYS A 47 -11.20 -3.91 12.30
CA LYS A 47 -11.69 -2.88 13.24
C LYS A 47 -13.05 -2.34 12.75
N TYR A 48 -13.90 -3.23 12.29
CA TYR A 48 -15.25 -2.85 11.88
C TYR A 48 -16.16 -2.65 13.09
N ALA A 49 -17.15 -1.77 12.91
CA ALA A 49 -18.19 -1.59 13.88
C ALA A 49 -19.18 -2.76 13.82
N SER A 50 -19.59 -3.24 14.98
CA SER A 50 -20.70 -4.19 15.09
C SER A 50 -22.01 -3.42 14.92
N GLN A 51 -22.90 -3.93 14.07
CA GLN A 51 -24.24 -3.39 13.86
C GLN A 51 -25.27 -4.25 14.59
N ALA A 52 -26.08 -3.64 15.42
CA ALA A 52 -27.26 -4.26 16.00
C ALA A 52 -28.46 -3.96 15.10
N VAL A 53 -29.10 -5.01 14.60
CA VAL A 53 -30.31 -4.90 13.78
C VAL A 53 -31.47 -5.58 14.46
N SER A 54 -32.69 -5.02 14.32
CA SER A 54 -33.92 -5.62 14.78
C SER A 54 -34.32 -6.82 13.90
N ALA A 55 -35.29 -7.62 14.37
CA ALA A 55 -35.78 -8.78 13.62
C ALA A 55 -36.37 -8.41 12.25
N ASP A 56 -36.84 -7.16 12.06
CA ASP A 56 -37.35 -6.61 10.80
C ASP A 56 -36.23 -5.93 9.95
N GLY A 57 -34.95 -6.12 10.32
CA GLY A 57 -33.80 -5.64 9.56
C GLY A 57 -33.44 -4.16 9.76
N LYS A 58 -34.10 -3.45 10.68
CA LYS A 58 -33.79 -2.04 10.95
C LYS A 58 -32.57 -1.92 11.84
N LEU A 59 -31.69 -0.99 11.49
CA LEU A 59 -30.50 -0.66 12.27
C LEU A 59 -30.92 -0.05 13.62
N LEU A 60 -30.62 -0.73 14.72
CA LEU A 60 -30.86 -0.26 16.08
C LEU A 60 -29.69 0.58 16.61
N GLY A 61 -28.47 0.28 16.18
CA GLY A 61 -27.29 1.00 16.56
C GLY A 61 -26.00 0.38 16.05
N THR A 62 -24.91 1.13 16.12
CA THR A 62 -23.57 0.65 15.81
C THR A 62 -22.69 0.78 17.03
N TRP A 63 -21.93 -0.27 17.33
CA TRP A 63 -20.96 -0.28 18.40
C TRP A 63 -19.55 -0.52 17.85
N SER A 64 -18.58 0.30 18.24
CA SER A 64 -17.20 0.22 17.81
C SER A 64 -16.26 0.34 18.99
N TYR A 65 -15.25 -0.54 19.04
CA TYR A 65 -14.18 -0.48 20.02
C TYR A 65 -13.20 0.69 19.76
N SER A 66 -13.15 1.21 18.54
CA SER A 66 -12.28 2.32 18.13
C SER A 66 -13.11 3.50 17.63
N ARG A 67 -12.53 4.71 17.68
CA ARG A 67 -13.15 5.91 17.09
C ARG A 67 -13.44 5.78 15.59
N ALA A 68 -12.76 4.87 14.92
CA ALA A 68 -13.00 4.53 13.52
C ALA A 68 -14.16 3.53 13.41
N ASN A 69 -15.36 4.00 13.54
CA ASN A 69 -16.62 3.25 13.40
C ASN A 69 -16.84 2.88 11.91
N ARG A 70 -16.06 1.92 11.38
CA ARG A 70 -16.08 1.51 9.96
C ARG A 70 -17.24 0.54 9.73
N ILE A 71 -18.03 0.81 8.71
CA ILE A 71 -19.07 -0.10 8.21
C ILE A 71 -18.52 -0.69 6.92
N PHE A 72 -18.42 -2.02 6.86
CA PHE A 72 -17.92 -2.71 5.68
C PHE A 72 -18.87 -2.56 4.48
N VAL A 73 -18.32 -2.31 3.32
CA VAL A 73 -19.01 -2.27 2.02
C VAL A 73 -18.34 -3.29 1.11
N GLY A 74 -19.11 -4.22 0.56
CA GLY A 74 -18.62 -5.20 -0.42
C GLY A 74 -18.30 -4.56 -1.77
N PHE A 75 -17.55 -5.25 -2.63
CA PHE A 75 -17.22 -4.74 -3.96
C PHE A 75 -18.45 -4.48 -4.80
N ASP A 76 -19.43 -5.36 -4.76
CA ASP A 76 -20.68 -5.28 -5.53
C ASP A 76 -21.57 -4.09 -5.11
N ASP A 77 -21.37 -3.59 -3.89
CA ASP A 77 -22.07 -2.41 -3.37
C ASP A 77 -21.36 -1.09 -3.72
N LEU A 78 -20.16 -1.16 -4.31
CA LEU A 78 -19.41 0.02 -4.74
C LEU A 78 -19.90 0.53 -6.09
N SER A 79 -20.01 1.86 -6.22
CA SER A 79 -20.29 2.45 -7.54
C SER A 79 -19.14 2.13 -8.52
N PRO A 80 -19.43 1.59 -9.72
CA PRO A 80 -18.41 1.37 -10.74
C PRO A 80 -17.67 2.66 -11.15
N TRP A 81 -18.31 3.80 -11.04
CA TRP A 81 -17.71 5.10 -11.32
C TRP A 81 -16.68 5.50 -10.24
N LEU A 82 -16.96 5.17 -8.98
CA LEU A 82 -16.02 5.39 -7.88
C LEU A 82 -14.74 4.57 -8.09
N VAL A 83 -14.89 3.29 -8.42
CA VAL A 83 -13.76 2.40 -8.70
C VAL A 83 -12.92 2.93 -9.87
N LYS A 84 -13.58 3.32 -10.97
CA LYS A 84 -12.90 3.90 -12.14
C LYS A 84 -12.18 5.21 -11.79
N ALA A 85 -12.82 6.08 -11.02
CA ALA A 85 -12.21 7.35 -10.58
C ALA A 85 -11.00 7.11 -9.70
N LEU A 86 -11.09 6.20 -8.73
CA LEU A 86 -9.96 5.81 -7.86
C LEU A 86 -8.78 5.31 -8.68
N VAL A 87 -9.00 4.35 -9.57
CA VAL A 87 -7.95 3.78 -10.42
C VAL A 87 -7.34 4.85 -11.33
N ALA A 88 -8.15 5.68 -11.97
CA ALA A 88 -7.66 6.74 -12.86
C ALA A 88 -6.83 7.81 -12.14
N THR A 89 -7.13 8.10 -10.87
CA THR A 89 -6.45 9.16 -10.12
C THR A 89 -5.23 8.68 -9.35
N GLU A 90 -5.31 7.51 -8.73
CA GLU A 90 -4.29 7.01 -7.82
C GLU A 90 -3.32 6.04 -8.52
N ASP A 91 -3.82 5.20 -9.44
CA ASP A 91 -3.05 4.12 -10.03
C ASP A 91 -3.61 3.65 -11.36
N GLU A 92 -3.41 4.46 -12.40
CA GLU A 92 -3.96 4.24 -13.75
C GLU A 92 -3.72 2.81 -14.32
N ARG A 93 -2.60 2.19 -13.92
CA ARG A 93 -2.22 0.84 -14.34
C ARG A 93 -2.41 -0.22 -13.26
N PHE A 94 -3.33 0.01 -12.34
CA PHE A 94 -3.58 -0.88 -11.21
C PHE A 94 -3.75 -2.35 -11.61
N TYR A 95 -4.42 -2.61 -12.72
CA TYR A 95 -4.68 -3.96 -13.20
C TYR A 95 -3.49 -4.61 -13.93
N ASP A 96 -2.45 -3.84 -14.27
CA ASP A 96 -1.32 -4.30 -15.09
C ASP A 96 -0.09 -4.71 -14.27
N HIS A 97 -0.08 -4.48 -12.96
CA HIS A 97 1.06 -4.78 -12.10
C HIS A 97 0.64 -5.59 -10.85
N SER A 98 1.62 -6.15 -10.14
CA SER A 98 1.44 -6.95 -8.93
C SER A 98 2.02 -6.23 -7.69
N GLY A 99 1.41 -5.11 -7.31
CA GLY A 99 1.76 -4.32 -6.13
C GLY A 99 2.77 -3.20 -6.36
N ILE A 100 3.63 -3.29 -7.38
CA ILE A 100 4.60 -2.26 -7.73
C ILE A 100 4.47 -1.90 -9.21
N ASP A 101 4.20 -0.63 -9.52
CA ASP A 101 4.28 -0.10 -10.87
C ASP A 101 5.70 0.44 -11.14
N TYR A 102 6.54 -0.39 -11.74
CA TYR A 102 7.92 -0.02 -12.07
C TYR A 102 8.02 1.16 -13.05
N ARG A 103 7.04 1.34 -13.94
CA ARG A 103 7.02 2.46 -14.89
C ARG A 103 6.70 3.77 -14.18
N ALA A 104 5.73 3.77 -13.26
CA ALA A 104 5.42 4.94 -12.44
C ALA A 104 6.59 5.28 -11.51
N LEU A 105 7.21 4.27 -10.91
CA LEU A 105 8.38 4.43 -10.05
C LEU A 105 9.56 5.05 -10.83
N ALA A 106 9.91 4.51 -12.01
CA ALA A 106 10.97 5.05 -12.87
C ALA A 106 10.65 6.50 -13.28
N ARG A 107 9.41 6.78 -13.70
CA ARG A 107 8.95 8.14 -14.01
C ARG A 107 9.14 9.09 -12.83
N ALA A 108 8.74 8.67 -11.63
CA ALA A 108 8.85 9.49 -10.42
C ALA A 108 10.32 9.77 -10.06
N VAL A 109 11.20 8.78 -10.16
CA VAL A 109 12.65 8.93 -9.92
C VAL A 109 13.26 9.91 -10.91
N VAL A 110 12.98 9.75 -12.20
CA VAL A 110 13.53 10.66 -13.25
C VAL A 110 12.99 12.07 -13.07
N LYS A 111 11.68 12.25 -12.97
CA LYS A 111 11.07 13.58 -12.92
C LYS A 111 11.38 14.33 -11.62
N ARG A 112 11.29 13.67 -10.48
CA ARG A 112 11.57 14.29 -9.17
C ARG A 112 13.06 14.33 -8.86
N GLY A 113 13.78 13.23 -9.08
CA GLY A 113 15.18 13.10 -8.70
C GLY A 113 16.13 13.82 -9.63
N LEU A 114 15.94 13.72 -10.96
CA LEU A 114 16.84 14.33 -11.94
C LEU A 114 16.36 15.69 -12.44
N LEU A 115 15.04 15.89 -12.62
CA LEU A 115 14.48 17.12 -13.20
C LEU A 115 13.92 18.09 -12.15
N GLY A 116 13.93 17.72 -10.86
CA GLY A 116 13.46 18.59 -9.76
C GLY A 116 11.97 18.94 -9.82
N GLN A 117 11.16 18.21 -10.61
CA GLN A 117 9.74 18.49 -10.79
C GLN A 117 8.93 17.95 -9.60
N SER A 118 8.51 18.83 -8.69
CA SER A 118 7.68 18.46 -7.52
C SER A 118 6.30 17.91 -7.91
N ASN A 119 5.73 18.35 -9.04
CA ASN A 119 4.39 18.00 -9.52
C ASN A 119 4.34 16.73 -10.40
N ALA A 120 5.34 15.86 -10.32
CA ALA A 120 5.50 14.69 -11.21
C ALA A 120 4.55 13.50 -10.93
N GLY A 121 3.48 13.71 -10.18
CA GLY A 121 2.56 12.63 -9.75
C GLY A 121 3.19 11.66 -8.74
N GLY A 122 2.39 10.87 -8.07
CA GLY A 122 2.84 9.79 -7.17
C GLY A 122 3.42 8.61 -7.94
N GLY A 123 4.38 7.92 -7.33
CA GLY A 123 4.86 6.61 -7.81
C GLY A 123 4.37 5.45 -6.93
N SER A 124 3.44 5.71 -6.00
CA SER A 124 2.89 4.70 -5.10
C SER A 124 1.60 4.14 -5.69
N THR A 125 1.44 2.82 -5.65
CA THR A 125 0.24 2.11 -6.11
C THR A 125 -0.85 2.11 -5.03
N ILE A 126 -2.09 1.80 -5.40
CA ILE A 126 -3.21 1.58 -4.46
C ILE A 126 -2.83 0.52 -3.43
N THR A 127 -2.21 -0.59 -3.84
CA THR A 127 -1.79 -1.67 -2.94
C THR A 127 -0.70 -1.23 -1.96
N GLN A 128 0.24 -0.37 -2.38
CA GLN A 128 1.25 0.20 -1.47
C GLN A 128 0.63 1.17 -0.45
N GLN A 129 -0.37 1.94 -0.88
CA GLN A 129 -1.12 2.82 0.02
C GLN A 129 -1.92 2.00 1.04
N LEU A 130 -2.55 0.91 0.61
CA LEU A 130 -3.24 -0.04 1.50
C LEU A 130 -2.25 -0.68 2.49
N ALA A 131 -1.10 -1.17 2.02
CA ALA A 131 -0.05 -1.74 2.88
C ALA A 131 0.38 -0.75 3.97
N LYS A 132 0.55 0.52 3.60
CA LYS A 132 0.84 1.61 4.55
C LYS A 132 -0.27 1.78 5.58
N GLN A 133 -1.52 1.81 5.17
CA GLN A 133 -2.67 2.02 6.06
C GLN A 133 -2.86 0.88 7.06
N LEU A 134 -2.58 -0.35 6.64
CA LEU A 134 -2.78 -1.54 7.47
C LEU A 134 -1.62 -1.82 8.43
N TYR A 135 -0.38 -1.56 7.99
CA TYR A 135 0.81 -2.12 8.63
C TYR A 135 1.94 -1.13 8.92
N SER A 136 1.82 0.14 8.52
CA SER A 136 2.85 1.14 8.82
C SER A 136 2.37 2.11 9.89
N ASP A 137 3.25 2.36 10.86
CA ASP A 137 3.04 3.43 11.81
C ASP A 137 3.29 4.81 11.17
N VAL A 138 2.83 5.86 11.85
CA VAL A 138 3.08 7.23 11.41
C VAL A 138 4.57 7.54 11.58
N ALA A 139 5.28 7.72 10.47
CA ALA A 139 6.69 8.08 10.48
C ALA A 139 6.89 9.46 11.13
N GLN A 140 7.80 9.54 12.10
CA GLN A 140 8.11 10.78 12.82
C GLN A 140 9.20 11.60 12.11
N SER A 141 9.91 11.01 11.14
CA SER A 141 10.97 11.67 10.38
C SER A 141 10.97 11.27 8.90
N THR A 142 11.59 12.10 8.06
CA THR A 142 11.79 11.81 6.63
C THR A 142 12.64 10.55 6.41
N MET A 143 13.63 10.32 7.26
CA MET A 143 14.49 9.13 7.21
C MET A 143 13.67 7.87 7.50
N GLU A 144 12.88 7.88 8.56
CA GLU A 144 11.99 6.77 8.90
C GLU A 144 11.00 6.48 7.78
N ARG A 145 10.42 7.53 7.18
CA ARG A 145 9.54 7.40 6.02
C ARG A 145 10.22 6.76 4.82
N ALA A 146 11.49 7.10 4.57
CA ALA A 146 12.27 6.49 3.51
C ALA A 146 12.56 5.00 3.76
N LEU A 147 12.81 4.62 5.00
CA LEU A 147 13.04 3.21 5.40
C LEU A 147 11.76 2.37 5.40
N GLN A 148 10.60 2.97 5.62
CA GLN A 148 9.31 2.28 5.54
C GLN A 148 8.94 1.89 4.10
N LYS A 149 9.36 2.66 3.09
CA LYS A 149 8.97 2.43 1.69
C LYS A 149 9.32 1.03 1.15
N PRO A 150 10.54 0.50 1.31
CA PRO A 150 10.86 -0.86 0.89
C PRO A 150 9.99 -1.93 1.59
N ILE A 151 9.63 -1.71 2.86
CA ILE A 151 8.76 -2.61 3.63
C ILE A 151 7.35 -2.60 3.04
N GLU A 152 6.79 -1.41 2.76
CA GLU A 152 5.48 -1.25 2.10
C GLU A 152 5.45 -1.95 0.73
N TRP A 153 6.53 -1.88 -0.04
CA TRP A 153 6.64 -2.57 -1.33
C TRP A 153 6.56 -4.10 -1.19
N VAL A 154 7.30 -4.65 -0.21
CA VAL A 154 7.27 -6.09 0.05
C VAL A 154 5.88 -6.53 0.52
N ILE A 155 5.24 -5.76 1.42
CA ILE A 155 3.87 -6.06 1.89
C ILE A 155 2.88 -5.96 0.72
N ALA A 156 2.99 -4.94 -0.14
CA ALA A 156 2.11 -4.79 -1.30
C ALA A 156 2.22 -5.99 -2.25
N VAL A 157 3.43 -6.47 -2.54
CA VAL A 157 3.64 -7.68 -3.37
C VAL A 157 3.05 -8.92 -2.68
N LYS A 158 3.14 -9.03 -1.35
CA LYS A 158 2.50 -10.13 -0.61
C LYS A 158 0.98 -10.04 -0.69
N LEU A 159 0.38 -8.86 -0.47
CA LEU A 159 -1.07 -8.66 -0.59
C LEU A 159 -1.60 -9.08 -1.96
N GLU A 160 -0.93 -8.69 -3.06
CA GLU A 160 -1.32 -9.07 -4.42
C GLU A 160 -1.20 -10.58 -4.73
N ARG A 161 -0.55 -11.36 -3.87
CA ARG A 161 -0.52 -12.81 -3.97
C ARG A 161 -1.70 -13.49 -3.28
N TYR A 162 -2.30 -12.83 -2.30
CA TYR A 162 -3.40 -13.39 -1.49
C TYR A 162 -4.76 -12.84 -1.89
N TYR A 163 -4.80 -11.62 -2.46
CA TYR A 163 -6.03 -10.92 -2.75
C TYR A 163 -6.17 -10.58 -4.21
N THR A 164 -7.37 -10.65 -4.73
CA THR A 164 -7.74 -10.16 -6.05
C THR A 164 -7.70 -8.63 -6.10
N LYS A 165 -7.67 -8.06 -7.28
CA LYS A 165 -7.73 -6.60 -7.48
C LYS A 165 -8.99 -5.98 -6.88
N GLU A 166 -10.11 -6.66 -6.99
CA GLU A 166 -11.40 -6.24 -6.44
C GLU A 166 -11.38 -6.23 -4.91
N GLU A 167 -10.81 -7.26 -4.27
CA GLU A 167 -10.63 -7.31 -2.83
C GLU A 167 -9.69 -6.21 -2.33
N ILE A 168 -8.61 -5.91 -3.05
CA ILE A 168 -7.67 -4.83 -2.72
C ILE A 168 -8.37 -3.48 -2.77
N ILE A 169 -9.16 -3.18 -3.83
CA ILE A 169 -9.98 -1.96 -3.92
C ILE A 169 -10.97 -1.88 -2.77
N THR A 170 -11.65 -2.98 -2.48
CA THR A 170 -12.63 -3.07 -1.39
C THR A 170 -11.98 -2.75 -0.06
N MET A 171 -10.84 -3.39 0.25
CA MET A 171 -10.09 -3.09 1.45
C MET A 171 -9.63 -1.63 1.49
N TYR A 172 -9.04 -1.11 0.40
CA TYR A 172 -8.59 0.26 0.32
C TYR A 172 -9.69 1.24 0.68
N LEU A 173 -10.86 1.15 0.04
CA LEU A 173 -11.98 2.06 0.27
C LEU A 173 -12.60 1.90 1.66
N ASN A 174 -12.60 0.71 2.24
CA ASN A 174 -13.08 0.49 3.60
C ASN A 174 -12.10 0.98 4.69
N TYR A 175 -10.80 1.08 4.38
CA TYR A 175 -9.79 1.51 5.34
C TYR A 175 -9.36 2.97 5.16
N PHE A 176 -9.63 3.57 4.00
CA PHE A 176 -9.19 4.93 3.69
C PHE A 176 -9.83 5.95 4.62
N ASP A 177 -9.01 6.90 5.09
CA ASP A 177 -9.47 8.04 5.90
C ASP A 177 -9.79 9.20 4.95
N PHE A 178 -11.08 9.48 4.78
CA PHE A 178 -11.59 10.56 3.94
C PHE A 178 -11.61 11.92 4.65
N LEU A 179 -10.91 12.02 5.80
CA LEU A 179 -10.90 13.20 6.66
C LEU A 179 -12.22 13.42 7.42
N HIS A 180 -12.25 14.44 8.27
CA HIS A 180 -13.42 14.82 9.08
C HIS A 180 -14.09 13.66 9.85
N ASN A 181 -13.30 12.69 10.32
CA ASN A 181 -13.75 11.47 11.00
C ASN A 181 -14.56 10.49 10.11
N ALA A 182 -14.52 10.66 8.78
CA ALA A 182 -15.09 9.74 7.82
C ALA A 182 -14.07 8.68 7.44
N VAL A 183 -13.99 7.58 8.20
CA VAL A 183 -13.13 6.45 7.89
C VAL A 183 -13.94 5.35 7.23
N GLY A 184 -13.55 5.00 6.00
CA GLY A 184 -14.26 4.06 5.14
C GLY A 184 -15.38 4.70 4.33
N ILE A 185 -15.58 4.17 3.13
CA ILE A 185 -16.45 4.73 2.08
C ILE A 185 -17.92 4.86 2.50
N LYS A 186 -18.41 4.02 3.42
CA LYS A 186 -19.82 4.11 3.87
C LYS A 186 -20.14 5.39 4.62
N LYS A 187 -19.10 6.08 5.11
CA LYS A 187 -19.23 7.32 5.89
C LYS A 187 -18.80 8.57 5.12
N ALA A 188 -18.09 8.40 4.00
CA ALA A 188 -17.73 9.46 3.10
C ALA A 188 -18.87 9.82 2.17
#